data_461a2c3d3c667af9cab40054aaa3b3a9
#
_entry.id   461a2c3d3c667af9cab40054aaa3b3a9
#
_cell.length_a   1.000
_cell.length_b   1.000
_cell.length_c   1.000
_cell.angle_alpha   90.00
_cell.angle_beta   90.00
_cell.angle_gamma   90.00
#
_symmetry.space_group_name_H-M   'P 1'
#
loop_
_entity.id
_entity.type
_entity.pdbx_description
1 polymer ?
#
loop_
_entity_poly.entity_id
_entity_poly.type
_entity_poly.pdbx_seq_one_letter_code
_entity_poly.pdbx_strand_id
1 'polypeptide(L)'
;MKFKIRFLIFFFLSISYGQAELKNAYFASGCFWCVESIYESLEGVNDVVSGYSGGWLKNPSYRQVLTGKTGHAESIKVSYNPNQISFSKLVEVFFASHDPTTLNKQGPDIGPHYRSIAFYETNEEKIIIEKEIKRLLDNKVY
;
A
#
# COMPACT_ATOMS: atom_id res chain seq x y z
N MET A 1 -71.37 -15.71 -1.74
CA MET A 1 -70.33 -14.77 -1.28
C MET A 1 -69.01 -15.25 -1.82
N LYS A 2 -68.45 -14.64 -2.88
CA LYS A 2 -67.20 -15.10 -3.52
C LYS A 2 -66.05 -14.21 -3.02
N PHE A 3 -65.16 -14.78 -2.18
CA PHE A 3 -63.95 -14.10 -1.73
C PHE A 3 -62.90 -14.13 -2.85
N LYS A 4 -62.49 -12.94 -3.34
CA LYS A 4 -61.38 -12.75 -4.25
C LYS A 4 -60.10 -12.51 -3.42
N ILE A 5 -59.26 -13.55 -3.32
CA ILE A 5 -57.93 -13.41 -2.73
C ILE A 5 -57.05 -12.65 -3.77
N ARG A 6 -56.63 -11.44 -3.42
CA ARG A 6 -55.61 -10.68 -4.18
C ARG A 6 -54.23 -11.09 -3.65
N PHE A 7 -53.48 -11.82 -4.47
CA PHE A 7 -52.07 -12.10 -4.22
C PHE A 7 -51.27 -10.81 -4.48
N LEU A 8 -50.69 -10.28 -3.40
CA LEU A 8 -49.74 -9.17 -3.49
C LEU A 8 -48.35 -9.79 -3.71
N ILE A 9 -47.81 -9.69 -4.94
CA ILE A 9 -46.45 -10.12 -5.26
C ILE A 9 -45.51 -9.04 -4.79
N PHE A 10 -44.81 -9.28 -3.65
CA PHE A 10 -43.69 -8.44 -3.20
C PHE A 10 -42.48 -8.75 -4.07
N PHE A 11 -42.12 -7.83 -4.96
CA PHE A 11 -40.88 -7.89 -5.73
C PHE A 11 -39.73 -7.41 -4.83
N PHE A 12 -39.00 -8.35 -4.24
CA PHE A 12 -37.74 -8.04 -3.55
C PHE A 12 -36.69 -7.65 -4.59
N LEU A 13 -36.42 -6.36 -4.77
CA LEU A 13 -35.22 -5.89 -5.44
C LEU A 13 -34.01 -6.25 -4.55
N SER A 14 -33.30 -7.30 -4.88
CA SER A 14 -31.98 -7.60 -4.32
C SER A 14 -30.98 -6.55 -4.83
N ILE A 15 -30.71 -5.52 -4.03
CA ILE A 15 -29.59 -4.60 -4.30
C ILE A 15 -28.32 -5.40 -4.01
N SER A 16 -27.68 -5.91 -5.06
CA SER A 16 -26.35 -6.50 -4.97
C SER A 16 -25.36 -5.36 -4.74
N TYR A 17 -24.94 -5.15 -3.51
CA TYR A 17 -23.79 -4.31 -3.21
C TYR A 17 -22.56 -5.03 -3.78
N GLY A 18 -22.11 -4.61 -4.95
CA GLY A 18 -20.84 -5.07 -5.50
C GLY A 18 -19.73 -4.71 -4.53
N GLN A 19 -19.12 -5.71 -3.92
CA GLN A 19 -17.93 -5.53 -3.09
C GLN A 19 -16.83 -4.95 -4.01
N ALA A 20 -16.25 -3.81 -3.62
CA ALA A 20 -15.19 -3.21 -4.42
C ALA A 20 -14.00 -4.18 -4.52
N GLU A 21 -13.47 -4.33 -5.71
CA GLU A 21 -12.26 -5.12 -5.94
C GLU A 21 -11.07 -4.42 -5.26
N LEU A 22 -10.44 -5.13 -4.33
CA LEU A 22 -9.27 -4.61 -3.61
C LEU A 22 -8.07 -4.51 -4.55
N LYS A 23 -7.28 -3.46 -4.37
CA LYS A 23 -5.99 -3.27 -5.06
C LYS A 23 -4.83 -3.44 -4.07
N ASN A 24 -3.65 -3.69 -4.62
CA ASN A 24 -2.42 -3.78 -3.84
C ASN A 24 -1.48 -2.62 -4.18
N ALA A 25 -0.74 -2.16 -3.16
CA ALA A 25 0.38 -1.23 -3.31
C ALA A 25 1.57 -1.76 -2.50
N TYR A 26 2.79 -1.40 -2.90
CA TYR A 26 4.00 -1.91 -2.27
C TYR A 26 4.95 -0.77 -1.96
N PHE A 27 5.45 -0.74 -0.71
CA PHE A 27 6.34 0.32 -0.22
C PHE A 27 7.46 -0.25 0.65
N ALA A 28 8.60 0.41 0.64
CA ALA A 28 9.73 0.16 1.53
C ALA A 28 10.22 1.50 2.09
N SER A 29 10.26 1.68 3.39
CA SER A 29 10.63 2.94 4.05
C SER A 29 11.24 2.73 5.44
N GLY A 30 12.21 1.84 5.53
CA GLY A 30 12.86 1.45 6.80
C GLY A 30 12.27 0.18 7.38
N CYS A 31 12.20 0.09 8.72
CA CYS A 31 11.67 -1.07 9.43
C CYS A 31 10.21 -1.35 9.03
N PHE A 32 9.97 -2.49 8.41
CA PHE A 32 8.65 -2.85 7.88
C PHE A 32 7.55 -2.94 8.96
N TRP A 33 7.86 -3.32 10.20
CA TRP A 33 6.87 -3.35 11.28
C TRP A 33 6.36 -1.95 11.66
N CYS A 34 7.24 -0.93 11.60
CA CYS A 34 6.83 0.46 11.82
C CYS A 34 5.93 0.95 10.69
N VAL A 35 6.30 0.63 9.45
CA VAL A 35 5.54 1.02 8.26
C VAL A 35 4.19 0.32 8.20
N GLU A 36 4.12 -0.98 8.49
CA GLU A 36 2.90 -1.78 8.62
C GLU A 36 1.90 -1.09 9.53
N SER A 37 2.31 -0.76 10.77
CA SER A 37 1.44 -0.09 11.75
C SER A 37 0.88 1.25 11.26
N ILE A 38 1.66 2.03 10.49
CA ILE A 38 1.18 3.29 9.93
C ILE A 38 0.05 3.03 8.92
N TYR A 39 0.25 2.09 8.00
CA TYR A 39 -0.73 1.81 6.94
C TYR A 39 -1.98 1.09 7.44
N GLU A 40 -1.87 0.22 8.46
CA GLU A 40 -3.02 -0.40 9.13
C GLU A 40 -3.96 0.62 9.77
N SER A 41 -3.45 1.79 10.16
CA SER A 41 -4.26 2.86 10.76
C SER A 41 -5.10 3.65 9.75
N LEU A 42 -4.92 3.44 8.44
CA LEU A 42 -5.59 4.22 7.40
C LEU A 42 -6.98 3.66 7.09
N GLU A 43 -7.99 4.51 7.09
CA GLU A 43 -9.32 4.14 6.61
C GLU A 43 -9.27 3.79 5.11
N GLY A 44 -9.86 2.66 4.74
CA GLY A 44 -9.84 2.14 3.38
C GLY A 44 -8.69 1.16 3.09
N VAL A 45 -7.74 0.98 4.01
CA VAL A 45 -6.79 -0.12 4.01
C VAL A 45 -7.43 -1.34 4.67
N ASN A 46 -7.39 -2.48 3.99
CA ASN A 46 -8.01 -3.73 4.44
C ASN A 46 -7.02 -4.66 5.12
N ASP A 47 -5.79 -4.67 4.65
CA ASP A 47 -4.75 -5.57 5.14
C ASP A 47 -3.36 -5.02 4.78
N VAL A 48 -2.40 -5.23 5.67
CA VAL A 48 -0.99 -4.90 5.42
C VAL A 48 -0.13 -6.09 5.79
N VAL A 49 0.78 -6.48 4.90
CA VAL A 49 1.64 -7.64 5.10
C VAL A 49 3.09 -7.24 4.95
N SER A 50 3.88 -7.40 6.00
CA SER A 50 5.32 -7.24 5.97
C SER A 50 6.01 -8.35 5.18
N GLY A 51 7.02 -7.98 4.41
CA GLY A 51 7.76 -8.91 3.56
C GLY A 51 9.00 -8.28 2.94
N TYR A 52 9.43 -8.83 1.81
CA TYR A 52 10.66 -8.41 1.13
C TYR A 52 10.42 -8.24 -0.36
N SER A 53 10.89 -7.12 -0.94
CA SER A 53 10.71 -6.82 -2.36
C SER A 53 11.97 -6.22 -2.99
N GLY A 54 12.05 -6.27 -4.32
CA GLY A 54 13.12 -5.63 -5.12
C GLY A 54 14.43 -6.39 -5.17
N GLY A 55 14.54 -7.57 -4.57
CA GLY A 55 15.74 -8.39 -4.58
C GLY A 55 15.70 -9.56 -5.54
N TRP A 56 16.81 -10.28 -5.65
CA TRP A 56 17.01 -11.40 -6.59
C TRP A 56 16.89 -12.78 -5.92
N LEU A 57 17.11 -12.87 -4.60
CA LEU A 57 17.04 -14.14 -3.88
C LEU A 57 15.59 -14.57 -3.66
N LYS A 58 15.20 -15.75 -4.14
CA LYS A 58 13.85 -16.28 -3.93
C LYS A 58 13.67 -16.76 -2.50
N ASN A 59 12.52 -16.42 -1.89
CA ASN A 59 12.11 -16.82 -0.55
C ASN A 59 13.21 -16.62 0.51
N PRO A 60 13.77 -15.39 0.64
CA PRO A 60 14.82 -15.14 1.60
C PRO A 60 14.29 -15.25 3.03
N SER A 61 15.13 -15.80 3.91
CA SER A 61 14.88 -15.67 5.35
C SER A 61 15.24 -14.26 5.83
N TYR A 62 14.66 -13.85 6.97
CA TYR A 62 15.00 -12.59 7.62
C TYR A 62 16.52 -12.39 7.81
N ARG A 63 17.21 -13.44 8.31
CA ARG A 63 18.67 -13.39 8.50
C ARG A 63 19.43 -13.14 7.21
N GLN A 64 18.98 -13.69 6.10
CA GLN A 64 19.60 -13.45 4.79
C GLN A 64 19.41 -12.00 4.33
N VAL A 65 18.21 -11.43 4.51
CA VAL A 65 17.93 -10.03 4.16
C VAL A 65 18.78 -9.06 4.99
N LEU A 66 18.94 -9.30 6.29
CA LEU A 66 19.80 -8.49 7.17
C LEU A 66 21.27 -8.45 6.71
N THR A 67 21.75 -9.43 5.93
CA THR A 67 23.11 -9.36 5.38
C THR A 67 23.29 -8.26 4.35
N GLY A 68 22.21 -7.68 3.82
CA GLY A 68 22.22 -6.71 2.73
C GLY A 68 22.58 -7.31 1.36
N LYS A 69 22.79 -8.63 1.27
CA LYS A 69 23.30 -9.31 0.05
C LYS A 69 22.21 -9.91 -0.83
N THR A 70 20.95 -9.87 -0.42
CA THR A 70 19.83 -10.45 -1.16
C THR A 70 19.24 -9.51 -2.21
N GLY A 71 19.62 -8.22 -2.16
CA GLY A 71 19.03 -7.16 -2.96
C GLY A 71 17.62 -6.72 -2.50
N HIS A 72 17.01 -7.43 -1.55
CA HIS A 72 15.69 -7.07 -1.02
C HIS A 72 15.73 -5.87 -0.10
N ALA A 73 14.63 -5.12 -0.09
CA ALA A 73 14.27 -4.19 0.96
C ALA A 73 13.17 -4.78 1.85
N GLU A 74 13.18 -4.43 3.15
CA GLU A 74 12.02 -4.60 4.01
C GLU A 74 10.87 -3.79 3.43
N SER A 75 9.76 -4.45 3.17
CA SER A 75 8.66 -3.87 2.40
C SER A 75 7.33 -4.29 2.99
N ILE A 76 6.30 -3.51 2.69
CA ILE A 76 4.92 -3.87 2.98
C ILE A 76 4.13 -4.03 1.68
N LYS A 77 3.18 -4.96 1.71
CA LYS A 77 2.08 -5.03 0.74
C LYS A 77 0.83 -4.49 1.42
N VAL A 78 0.25 -3.45 0.86
CA VAL A 78 -0.98 -2.80 1.32
C VAL A 78 -2.13 -3.22 0.43
N SER A 79 -3.12 -3.93 0.97
CA SER A 79 -4.38 -4.24 0.29
C SER A 79 -5.42 -3.19 0.65
N TYR A 80 -5.96 -2.47 -0.33
CA TYR A 80 -6.83 -1.32 -0.07
C TYR A 80 -8.06 -1.28 -0.98
N ASN A 81 -9.12 -0.63 -0.50
CA ASN A 81 -10.32 -0.34 -1.28
C ASN A 81 -10.16 0.99 -2.04
N PRO A 82 -10.03 0.97 -3.39
CA PRO A 82 -9.78 2.18 -4.17
C PRO A 82 -10.95 3.19 -4.16
N ASN A 83 -12.13 2.78 -3.69
CA ASN A 83 -13.28 3.66 -3.51
C ASN A 83 -13.23 4.45 -2.19
N GLN A 84 -12.38 4.06 -1.24
CA GLN A 84 -12.22 4.68 0.07
C GLN A 84 -10.91 5.44 0.19
N ILE A 85 -9.82 4.86 -0.32
CA ILE A 85 -8.50 5.49 -0.32
C ILE A 85 -7.83 5.33 -1.68
N SER A 86 -7.26 6.40 -2.23
CA SER A 86 -6.58 6.36 -3.52
C SER A 86 -5.12 5.94 -3.39
N PHE A 87 -4.53 5.39 -4.47
CA PHE A 87 -3.10 5.14 -4.56
C PHE A 87 -2.27 6.42 -4.32
N SER A 88 -2.74 7.57 -4.84
CA SER A 88 -2.09 8.87 -4.58
C SER A 88 -2.03 9.18 -3.08
N LYS A 89 -3.08 8.87 -2.31
CA LYS A 89 -3.08 9.08 -0.87
C LYS A 89 -2.11 8.16 -0.15
N LEU A 90 -2.00 6.91 -0.58
CA LEU A 90 -0.99 5.97 -0.05
C LEU A 90 0.43 6.47 -0.32
N VAL A 91 0.69 7.05 -1.51
CA VAL A 91 1.98 7.66 -1.87
C VAL A 91 2.27 8.92 -1.03
N GLU A 92 1.28 9.76 -0.76
CA GLU A 92 1.43 10.89 0.16
C GLU A 92 1.85 10.43 1.57
N VAL A 93 1.18 9.39 2.10
CA VAL A 93 1.53 8.80 3.41
C VAL A 93 2.94 8.22 3.38
N PHE A 94 3.33 7.54 2.29
CA PHE A 94 4.69 7.05 2.11
C PHE A 94 5.73 8.14 2.34
N PHE A 95 5.65 9.24 1.61
CA PHE A 95 6.62 10.33 1.74
C PHE A 95 6.50 11.09 3.08
N ALA A 96 5.32 11.16 3.68
CA ALA A 96 5.14 11.83 4.97
C ALA A 96 5.63 11.01 6.17
N SER A 97 5.79 9.70 6.02
CA SER A 97 6.08 8.77 7.13
C SER A 97 7.57 8.54 7.38
N HIS A 98 8.47 8.99 6.50
CA HIS A 98 9.90 8.73 6.61
C HIS A 98 10.73 9.81 5.91
N ASP A 99 12.06 9.76 6.05
CA ASP A 99 12.98 10.62 5.29
C ASP A 99 13.45 9.89 4.03
N PRO A 100 12.92 10.22 2.84
CA PRO A 100 13.29 9.56 1.58
C PRO A 100 14.65 10.00 1.03
N THR A 101 15.31 10.98 1.66
CA THR A 101 16.58 11.55 1.17
C THR A 101 17.81 10.78 1.67
N THR A 102 17.63 9.87 2.63
CA THR A 102 18.73 9.08 3.19
C THR A 102 19.00 7.82 2.38
N LEU A 103 20.24 7.69 1.88
CA LEU A 103 20.65 6.50 1.14
C LEU A 103 20.85 5.30 2.07
N ASN A 104 20.14 4.19 1.81
CA ASN A 104 20.26 2.92 2.54
C ASN A 104 20.19 3.08 4.07
N LYS A 105 19.31 3.97 4.54
CA LYS A 105 19.17 4.27 5.96
C LYS A 105 17.80 4.84 6.24
N GLN A 106 17.24 4.55 7.42
CA GLN A 106 16.09 5.25 7.97
C GLN A 106 16.22 5.36 9.49
N GLY A 107 16.39 6.60 9.98
CA GLY A 107 16.63 6.83 11.41
C GLY A 107 17.87 6.04 11.91
N PRO A 108 17.73 5.17 12.95
CA PRO A 108 18.80 4.34 13.47
C PRO A 108 19.11 3.12 12.60
N ASP A 109 18.20 2.74 11.69
CA ASP A 109 18.31 1.53 10.88
C ASP A 109 19.22 1.79 9.66
N ILE A 110 20.33 1.07 9.60
CA ILE A 110 21.38 1.24 8.59
C ILE A 110 21.53 -0.05 7.77
N GLY A 111 21.43 0.08 6.46
CA GLY A 111 21.62 -1.03 5.52
C GLY A 111 20.75 -0.89 4.27
N PRO A 112 21.11 -1.56 3.16
CA PRO A 112 20.39 -1.48 1.89
C PRO A 112 18.97 -2.05 1.98
N HIS A 113 18.67 -2.87 2.97
CA HIS A 113 17.35 -3.42 3.24
C HIS A 113 16.40 -2.42 3.89
N TYR A 114 16.89 -1.27 4.37
CA TYR A 114 16.08 -0.17 4.92
C TYR A 114 15.92 1.01 3.96
N ARG A 115 16.29 0.84 2.67
CA ARG A 115 16.17 1.91 1.68
C ARG A 115 14.72 2.27 1.35
N SER A 116 14.51 3.51 0.93
CA SER A 116 13.22 4.03 0.49
C SER A 116 12.89 3.60 -0.93
N ILE A 117 11.74 2.94 -1.16
CA ILE A 117 11.24 2.59 -2.49
C ILE A 117 9.71 2.67 -2.50
N ALA A 118 9.15 3.43 -3.43
CA ALA A 118 7.77 3.29 -3.85
C ALA A 118 7.73 2.41 -5.12
N PHE A 119 7.13 1.23 -5.03
CA PHE A 119 6.99 0.34 -6.19
C PHE A 119 5.75 0.71 -7.00
N TYR A 120 5.74 0.34 -8.26
CA TYR A 120 4.59 0.51 -9.15
C TYR A 120 4.39 -0.73 -10.03
N GLU A 121 3.15 -1.05 -10.35
CA GLU A 121 2.77 -2.14 -11.24
C GLU A 121 2.25 -1.60 -12.59
N THR A 122 1.81 -0.33 -12.63
CA THR A 122 1.26 0.32 -13.82
C THR A 122 1.94 1.66 -14.12
N ASN A 123 1.82 2.13 -15.39
CA ASN A 123 2.31 3.46 -15.75
C ASN A 123 1.59 4.58 -15.01
N GLU A 124 0.30 4.42 -14.71
CA GLU A 124 -0.50 5.37 -13.96
C GLU A 124 0.05 5.54 -12.54
N GLU A 125 0.40 4.44 -11.88
CA GLU A 125 1.01 4.47 -10.55
C GLU A 125 2.38 5.15 -10.58
N LYS A 126 3.21 4.83 -11.59
CA LYS A 126 4.50 5.50 -11.80
C LYS A 126 4.34 7.02 -11.92
N ILE A 127 3.40 7.48 -12.74
CA ILE A 127 3.12 8.91 -12.95
C ILE A 127 2.67 9.56 -11.62
N ILE A 128 1.87 8.89 -10.81
CA ILE A 128 1.42 9.40 -9.52
C ILE A 128 2.62 9.58 -8.58
N ILE A 129 3.52 8.59 -8.49
CA ILE A 129 4.72 8.68 -7.66
C ILE A 129 5.63 9.83 -8.13
N GLU A 130 5.91 9.91 -9.44
CA GLU A 130 6.77 10.95 -10.01
C GLU A 130 6.19 12.36 -9.80
N LYS A 131 4.86 12.50 -9.92
CA LYS A 131 4.17 13.76 -9.65
C LYS A 131 4.31 14.19 -8.19
N GLU A 132 4.20 13.25 -7.26
CA GLU A 132 4.36 13.55 -5.83
C GLU A 132 5.81 13.94 -5.50
N ILE A 133 6.81 13.23 -6.05
CA ILE A 133 8.22 13.59 -5.92
C ILE A 133 8.44 15.03 -6.43
N LYS A 134 7.93 15.34 -7.62
CA LYS A 134 8.04 16.68 -8.17
C LYS A 134 7.39 17.73 -7.27
N ARG A 135 6.20 17.48 -6.74
CA ARG A 135 5.50 18.37 -5.81
C ARG A 135 6.34 18.66 -4.56
N LEU A 136 6.97 17.64 -3.98
CA LEU A 136 7.79 17.76 -2.78
C LEU A 136 9.06 18.59 -3.06
N LEU A 137 9.71 18.35 -4.20
CA LEU A 137 10.89 19.13 -4.62
C LEU A 137 10.55 20.59 -4.91
N ASP A 138 9.48 20.86 -5.66
CA ASP A 138 9.03 22.22 -6.00
C ASP A 138 8.68 23.04 -4.74
N ASN A 139 8.14 22.37 -3.71
CA ASN A 139 7.79 23.00 -2.43
C ASN A 139 8.95 22.98 -1.40
N LYS A 140 10.12 22.47 -1.75
CA LYS A 140 11.30 22.40 -0.88
C LYS A 140 11.01 21.73 0.47
N VAL A 141 10.26 20.62 0.42
CA VAL A 141 9.92 19.85 1.63
C VAL A 141 11.15 19.07 2.13
N TYR A 142 12.04 18.72 1.21
CA TYR A 142 13.32 18.05 1.47
C TYR A 142 14.48 18.81 0.84
#